data_0e40263675a4ad86d6a6bc0fa173c41b
#
_entry.id   0e40263675a4ad86d6a6bc0fa173c41b
#
_cell.length_a   1.000
_cell.length_b   1.000
_cell.length_c   1.000
_cell.angle_alpha   90.00
_cell.angle_beta   90.00
_cell.angle_gamma   90.00
#
_symmetry.space_group_name_H-M   'P 1'
#
loop_
_entity.id
_entity.type
_entity.pdbx_description
1 polymer ?
#
loop_
_entity_poly.entity_id
_entity_poly.type
_entity_poly.pdbx_seq_one_letter_code
_entity_poly.pdbx_strand_id
1 'polypeptide(L)'
;MDTQKVERYAGLVSKIATGLKVWNIIGIFGNLFVLIGVASTFVPSVQEELVKQGVEHSSETAGVGVAVFLLFFLLCIFATILYHKIGKSAKTQVLPDKNLFFYAIGIHVFSILMQIASNIFNHQEFSIATFVIPAIIAGLLAWLYVTYQKWAQEVVKR
;
A
#
# COMPACT_ATOMS: atom_id res chain seq x y z
N MET A 1 2.54 30.19 20.92
CA MET A 1 2.07 28.96 20.25
C MET A 1 0.71 29.20 19.64
N ASP A 2 0.57 28.97 18.35
CA ASP A 2 -0.73 29.06 17.69
C ASP A 2 -1.42 27.68 17.79
N THR A 3 -2.17 27.50 18.86
CA THR A 3 -2.88 26.24 19.14
C THR A 3 -3.78 25.82 17.97
N GLN A 4 -4.37 26.78 17.28
CA GLN A 4 -5.21 26.50 16.10
C GLN A 4 -4.41 25.88 14.96
N LYS A 5 -3.16 26.32 14.74
CA LYS A 5 -2.31 25.69 13.70
C LYS A 5 -1.92 24.27 14.06
N VAL A 6 -1.57 24.03 15.32
CA VAL A 6 -1.25 22.67 15.81
C VAL A 6 -2.43 21.73 15.59
N GLU A 7 -3.62 22.12 16.02
CA GLU A 7 -4.85 21.33 15.84
C GLU A 7 -5.18 21.10 14.36
N ARG A 8 -5.03 22.14 13.54
CA ARG A 8 -5.27 22.05 12.09
C ARG A 8 -4.33 21.05 11.42
N TYR A 9 -3.02 21.11 11.70
CA TYR A 9 -2.05 20.19 11.10
C TYR A 9 -2.23 18.77 11.62
N ALA A 10 -2.45 18.58 12.92
CA ALA A 10 -2.74 17.27 13.49
C ALA A 10 -4.02 16.66 12.85
N GLY A 11 -5.07 17.47 12.70
CA GLY A 11 -6.31 17.07 12.02
C GLY A 11 -6.09 16.65 10.58
N LEU A 12 -5.26 17.38 9.80
CA LEU A 12 -4.93 17.04 8.42
C LEU A 12 -4.12 15.74 8.36
N VAL A 13 -3.09 15.56 9.19
CA VAL A 13 -2.31 14.32 9.29
C VAL A 13 -3.23 13.14 9.58
N SER A 14 -4.15 13.28 10.53
CA SER A 14 -5.12 12.22 10.87
C SER A 14 -6.02 11.87 9.69
N LYS A 15 -6.55 12.86 8.96
CA LYS A 15 -7.44 12.63 7.80
C LYS A 15 -6.72 11.92 6.66
N ILE A 16 -5.51 12.39 6.28
CA ILE A 16 -4.73 11.78 5.20
C ILE A 16 -4.33 10.36 5.59
N ALA A 17 -3.83 10.13 6.80
CA ALA A 17 -3.46 8.80 7.29
C ALA A 17 -4.68 7.86 7.31
N THR A 18 -5.87 8.36 7.65
CA THR A 18 -7.11 7.57 7.60
C THR A 18 -7.49 7.20 6.18
N GLY A 19 -7.37 8.12 5.22
CA GLY A 19 -7.62 7.85 3.80
C GLY A 19 -6.68 6.77 3.25
N LEU A 20 -5.37 6.91 3.52
CA LEU A 20 -4.36 5.92 3.13
C LEU A 20 -4.59 4.55 3.80
N LYS A 21 -5.01 4.53 5.07
CA LYS A 21 -5.40 3.31 5.76
C LYS A 21 -6.57 2.60 5.08
N VAL A 22 -7.64 3.34 4.76
CA VAL A 22 -8.82 2.78 4.06
C VAL A 22 -8.41 2.22 2.70
N TRP A 23 -7.59 2.95 1.94
CA TRP A 23 -7.06 2.48 0.68
C TRP A 23 -6.32 1.13 0.80
N ASN A 24 -5.45 1.00 1.81
CA ASN A 24 -4.73 -0.27 2.04
C ASN A 24 -5.66 -1.40 2.51
N ILE A 25 -6.73 -1.11 3.25
CA ILE A 25 -7.74 -2.12 3.60
C ILE A 25 -8.42 -2.64 2.33
N ILE A 26 -8.79 -1.75 1.39
CA ILE A 26 -9.32 -2.16 0.09
C ILE A 26 -8.30 -3.03 -0.65
N GLY A 27 -7.01 -2.65 -0.62
CA GLY A 27 -5.92 -3.43 -1.17
C GLY A 27 -5.77 -4.81 -0.54
N ILE A 28 -5.97 -4.95 0.78
CA ILE A 28 -5.96 -6.25 1.48
C ILE A 28 -7.03 -7.18 0.89
N PHE A 29 -8.27 -6.69 0.76
CA PHE A 29 -9.35 -7.49 0.17
C PHE A 29 -9.08 -7.83 -1.30
N GLY A 30 -8.61 -6.86 -2.11
CA GLY A 30 -8.25 -7.09 -3.51
C GLY A 30 -7.18 -8.16 -3.65
N ASN A 31 -6.08 -8.06 -2.89
CA ASN A 31 -5.01 -9.06 -2.91
C ASN A 31 -5.47 -10.43 -2.42
N LEU A 32 -6.39 -10.49 -1.43
CA LEU A 32 -6.96 -11.74 -0.95
C LEU A 32 -7.77 -12.44 -2.05
N PHE A 33 -8.61 -11.71 -2.78
CA PHE A 33 -9.37 -12.29 -3.90
C PHE A 33 -8.46 -12.81 -5.00
N VAL A 34 -7.42 -12.05 -5.38
CA VAL A 34 -6.45 -12.50 -6.39
C VAL A 34 -5.68 -13.72 -5.89
N LEU A 35 -5.27 -13.74 -4.62
CA LEU A 35 -4.56 -14.87 -4.01
C LEU A 35 -5.41 -16.15 -4.04
N ILE A 36 -6.71 -16.05 -3.71
CA ILE A 36 -7.65 -17.18 -3.79
C ILE A 36 -7.78 -17.65 -5.25
N GLY A 37 -7.91 -16.71 -6.22
CA GLY A 37 -7.97 -17.01 -7.63
C GLY A 37 -6.74 -17.77 -8.12
N VAL A 38 -5.54 -17.26 -7.81
CA VAL A 38 -4.28 -17.92 -8.19
C VAL A 38 -4.11 -19.27 -7.45
N ALA A 39 -4.47 -19.35 -6.17
CA ALA A 39 -4.41 -20.62 -5.42
C ALA A 39 -5.36 -21.67 -5.98
N SER A 40 -6.52 -21.29 -6.51
CA SER A 40 -7.47 -22.23 -7.12
C SER A 40 -6.88 -22.95 -8.34
N THR A 41 -5.91 -22.36 -9.03
CA THR A 41 -5.24 -23.00 -10.18
C THR A 41 -4.43 -24.25 -9.81
N PHE A 42 -4.16 -24.49 -8.52
CA PHE A 42 -3.53 -25.73 -8.05
C PHE A 42 -4.53 -26.87 -7.82
N VAL A 43 -5.84 -26.60 -7.93
CA VAL A 43 -6.87 -27.65 -7.80
C VAL A 43 -6.92 -28.45 -9.10
N PRO A 44 -6.78 -29.80 -9.05
CA PRO A 44 -6.67 -30.62 -10.25
C PRO A 44 -7.82 -30.43 -11.25
N SER A 45 -9.06 -30.31 -10.77
CA SER A 45 -10.22 -30.08 -11.65
C SER A 45 -10.19 -28.72 -12.38
N VAL A 46 -9.59 -27.69 -11.76
CA VAL A 46 -9.39 -26.37 -12.38
C VAL A 46 -8.27 -26.44 -13.41
N GLN A 47 -7.18 -27.17 -13.12
CA GLN A 47 -6.09 -27.39 -14.07
C GLN A 47 -6.58 -28.08 -15.34
N GLU A 48 -7.38 -29.14 -15.21
CA GLU A 48 -7.97 -29.84 -16.36
C GLU A 48 -8.83 -28.90 -17.24
N GLU A 49 -9.60 -28.02 -16.61
CA GLU A 49 -10.43 -27.05 -17.32
C GLU A 49 -9.57 -25.99 -18.06
N LEU A 50 -8.51 -25.49 -17.41
CA LEU A 50 -7.57 -24.52 -18.02
C LEU A 50 -6.83 -25.13 -19.21
N VAL A 51 -6.39 -26.38 -19.10
CA VAL A 51 -5.75 -27.12 -20.21
C VAL A 51 -6.73 -27.28 -21.39
N LYS A 52 -8.01 -27.61 -21.14
CA LYS A 52 -9.03 -27.68 -22.19
C LYS A 52 -9.25 -26.34 -22.89
N GLN A 53 -9.06 -25.22 -22.18
CA GLN A 53 -9.15 -23.85 -22.73
C GLN A 53 -7.86 -23.39 -23.42
N GLY A 54 -6.83 -24.25 -23.51
CA GLY A 54 -5.56 -23.92 -24.16
C GLY A 54 -4.64 -23.03 -23.32
N VAL A 55 -4.90 -22.91 -22.00
CA VAL A 55 -4.05 -22.15 -21.09
C VAL A 55 -2.94 -23.06 -20.57
N GLU A 56 -1.72 -22.91 -21.09
CA GLU A 56 -0.54 -23.56 -20.51
C GLU A 56 -0.21 -22.96 -19.16
N HIS A 57 -0.48 -23.70 -18.08
CA HIS A 57 -0.14 -23.30 -16.73
C HIS A 57 1.03 -24.16 -16.24
N SER A 58 2.21 -23.53 -16.10
CA SER A 58 3.28 -24.19 -15.37
C SER A 58 3.03 -24.00 -13.85
N SER A 59 3.17 -25.04 -13.07
CA SER A 59 3.07 -24.98 -11.60
C SER A 59 4.09 -24.00 -10.99
N GLU A 60 5.22 -23.79 -11.66
CA GLU A 60 6.25 -22.84 -11.26
C GLU A 60 5.76 -21.39 -11.38
N THR A 61 5.14 -21.03 -12.49
CA THR A 61 4.59 -19.67 -12.71
C THR A 61 3.48 -19.35 -11.71
N ALA A 62 2.61 -20.33 -11.42
CA ALA A 62 1.56 -20.18 -10.41
C ALA A 62 2.16 -20.00 -9.00
N GLY A 63 3.22 -20.75 -8.65
CA GLY A 63 3.91 -20.64 -7.36
C GLY A 63 4.52 -19.24 -7.15
N VAL A 64 5.19 -18.71 -8.16
CA VAL A 64 5.75 -17.33 -8.13
C VAL A 64 4.60 -16.32 -7.97
N GLY A 65 3.50 -16.49 -8.67
CA GLY A 65 2.32 -15.62 -8.55
C GLY A 65 1.78 -15.60 -7.11
N VAL A 66 1.58 -16.75 -6.48
CA VAL A 66 1.13 -16.84 -5.08
C VAL A 66 2.10 -16.11 -4.15
N ALA A 67 3.42 -16.31 -4.29
CA ALA A 67 4.42 -15.68 -3.44
C ALA A 67 4.39 -14.14 -3.57
N VAL A 68 4.28 -13.62 -4.79
CA VAL A 68 4.20 -12.17 -5.05
C VAL A 68 2.94 -11.57 -4.45
N PHE A 69 1.77 -12.18 -4.65
CA PHE A 69 0.51 -11.66 -4.09
C PHE A 69 0.45 -11.78 -2.57
N LEU A 70 1.03 -12.83 -1.98
CA LEU A 70 1.16 -12.96 -0.53
C LEU A 70 2.03 -11.83 0.04
N LEU A 71 3.14 -11.49 -0.64
CA LEU A 71 3.99 -10.38 -0.24
C LEU A 71 3.22 -9.05 -0.29
N PHE A 72 2.49 -8.76 -1.37
CA PHE A 72 1.66 -7.54 -1.46
C PHE A 72 0.59 -7.50 -0.37
N PHE A 73 -0.05 -8.62 -0.07
CA PHE A 73 -1.03 -8.74 1.01
C PHE A 73 -0.41 -8.36 2.36
N LEU A 74 0.77 -8.89 2.68
CA LEU A 74 1.49 -8.57 3.92
C LEU A 74 1.92 -7.11 3.97
N LEU A 75 2.39 -6.54 2.85
CA LEU A 75 2.75 -5.12 2.76
C LEU A 75 1.54 -4.20 3.00
N CYS A 76 0.36 -4.54 2.47
CA CYS A 76 -0.86 -3.80 2.72
C CYS A 76 -1.28 -3.85 4.21
N ILE A 77 -1.15 -5.01 4.87
CA ILE A 77 -1.41 -5.15 6.31
C ILE A 77 -0.45 -4.24 7.09
N PHE A 78 0.84 -4.32 6.78
CA PHE A 78 1.86 -3.54 7.49
C PHE A 78 1.66 -2.02 7.29
N ALA A 79 1.40 -1.58 6.06
CA ALA A 79 1.06 -0.19 5.77
C ALA A 79 -0.20 0.28 6.52
N THR A 80 -1.23 -0.57 6.61
CA THR A 80 -2.46 -0.28 7.38
C THR A 80 -2.15 -0.02 8.86
N ILE A 81 -1.26 -0.83 9.46
CA ILE A 81 -0.83 -0.65 10.85
C ILE A 81 -0.06 0.67 11.02
N LEU A 82 0.84 1.02 10.09
CA LEU A 82 1.59 2.28 10.12
C LEU A 82 0.65 3.48 10.07
N TYR A 83 -0.27 3.51 9.10
CA TYR A 83 -1.23 4.62 8.98
C TYR A 83 -2.19 4.69 10.17
N HIS A 84 -2.56 3.54 10.76
CA HIS A 84 -3.35 3.53 11.99
C HIS A 84 -2.58 4.21 13.14
N LYS A 85 -1.30 3.88 13.34
CA LYS A 85 -0.45 4.48 14.37
C LYS A 85 -0.30 5.99 14.15
N ILE A 86 0.03 6.43 12.92
CA ILE A 86 0.15 7.85 12.57
C ILE A 86 -1.17 8.58 12.85
N GLY A 87 -2.28 8.06 12.37
CA GLY A 87 -3.60 8.66 12.55
C GLY A 87 -4.05 8.71 14.02
N LYS A 88 -3.75 7.67 14.81
CA LYS A 88 -4.05 7.63 16.25
C LYS A 88 -3.24 8.70 17.00
N SER A 89 -1.93 8.79 16.78
CA SER A 89 -1.08 9.81 17.40
C SER A 89 -1.56 11.23 17.04
N ALA A 90 -1.94 11.45 15.78
CA ALA A 90 -2.45 12.74 15.34
C ALA A 90 -3.79 13.11 16.01
N LYS A 91 -4.69 12.15 16.24
CA LYS A 91 -5.95 12.38 16.97
C LYS A 91 -5.72 12.76 18.43
N THR A 92 -4.70 12.22 19.07
CA THR A 92 -4.32 12.54 20.45
C THR A 92 -3.38 13.73 20.54
N GLN A 93 -3.11 14.42 19.42
CA GLN A 93 -2.18 15.55 19.30
C GLN A 93 -0.76 15.24 19.80
N VAL A 94 -0.36 13.96 19.78
CA VAL A 94 0.99 13.49 20.06
C VAL A 94 1.74 13.32 18.74
N LEU A 95 2.93 13.92 18.61
CA LEU A 95 3.72 13.77 17.40
C LEU A 95 4.07 12.29 17.17
N PRO A 96 3.69 11.70 16.02
CA PRO A 96 4.12 10.36 15.69
C PRO A 96 5.63 10.30 15.44
N ASP A 97 6.23 9.12 15.66
CA ASP A 97 7.62 8.90 15.31
C ASP A 97 7.81 9.10 13.79
N LYS A 98 8.81 9.92 13.44
CA LYS A 98 9.15 10.20 12.03
C LYS A 98 9.48 8.95 11.24
N ASN A 99 10.00 7.90 11.88
CA ASN A 99 10.33 6.64 11.22
C ASN A 99 9.10 5.94 10.63
N LEU A 100 7.91 6.15 11.20
CA LEU A 100 6.67 5.60 10.65
C LEU A 100 6.40 6.12 9.22
N PHE A 101 6.76 7.37 8.93
CA PHE A 101 6.61 7.95 7.60
C PHE A 101 7.65 7.38 6.63
N PHE A 102 8.90 7.19 7.07
CA PHE A 102 9.93 6.57 6.23
C PHE A 102 9.60 5.12 5.90
N TYR A 103 9.07 4.35 6.85
CA TYR A 103 8.59 2.99 6.58
C TYR A 103 7.42 2.99 5.60
N ALA A 104 6.45 3.90 5.75
CA ALA A 104 5.34 4.00 4.83
C ALA A 104 5.78 4.35 3.40
N ILE A 105 6.71 5.30 3.25
CA ILE A 105 7.31 5.66 1.96
C ILE A 105 8.10 4.47 1.39
N GLY A 106 8.92 3.80 2.20
CA GLY A 106 9.71 2.64 1.79
C GLY A 106 8.85 1.49 1.28
N ILE A 107 7.75 1.16 1.96
CA ILE A 107 6.79 0.15 1.51
C ILE A 107 6.20 0.54 0.16
N HIS A 108 5.81 1.81 -0.01
CA HIS A 108 5.21 2.27 -1.25
C HIS A 108 6.19 2.20 -2.43
N VAL A 109 7.43 2.67 -2.24
CA VAL A 109 8.50 2.55 -3.24
C VAL A 109 8.77 1.09 -3.58
N PHE A 110 8.89 0.23 -2.58
CA PHE A 110 9.10 -1.20 -2.78
C PHE A 110 7.94 -1.84 -3.55
N SER A 111 6.69 -1.50 -3.24
CA SER A 111 5.52 -1.99 -3.96
C SER A 111 5.52 -1.58 -5.43
N ILE A 112 5.92 -0.33 -5.75
CA ILE A 112 6.06 0.13 -7.13
C ILE A 112 7.14 -0.67 -7.87
N LEU A 113 8.31 -0.85 -7.25
CA LEU A 113 9.40 -1.61 -7.86
C LEU A 113 8.99 -3.06 -8.13
N MET A 114 8.30 -3.70 -7.19
CA MET A 114 7.78 -5.06 -7.37
C MET A 114 6.73 -5.13 -8.48
N GLN A 115 5.85 -4.13 -8.60
CA GLN A 115 4.87 -4.07 -9.68
C GLN A 115 5.54 -3.93 -11.05
N ILE A 116 6.55 -3.06 -11.17
CA ILE A 116 7.33 -2.89 -12.40
C ILE A 116 8.04 -4.19 -12.75
N ALA A 117 8.72 -4.82 -11.78
CA ALA A 117 9.41 -6.09 -11.99
C ALA A 117 8.44 -7.20 -12.43
N SER A 118 7.26 -7.28 -11.81
CA SER A 118 6.22 -8.24 -12.19
C SER A 118 5.72 -8.03 -13.61
N ASN A 119 5.49 -6.79 -14.03
CA ASN A 119 5.05 -6.48 -15.39
C ASN A 119 6.11 -6.85 -16.44
N ILE A 120 7.39 -6.56 -16.16
CA ILE A 120 8.50 -6.94 -17.03
C ILE A 120 8.60 -8.47 -17.14
N PHE A 121 8.52 -9.17 -16.01
CA PHE A 121 8.66 -10.63 -15.96
C PHE A 121 7.51 -11.33 -16.71
N ASN A 122 6.30 -10.78 -16.61
CA ASN A 122 5.11 -11.35 -17.28
C ASN A 122 4.91 -10.80 -18.70
N HIS A 123 5.86 -10.06 -19.25
CA HIS A 123 5.75 -9.41 -20.58
C HIS A 123 4.46 -8.59 -20.77
N GLN A 124 3.96 -8.00 -19.68
CA GLN A 124 2.75 -7.18 -19.72
C GLN A 124 3.07 -5.76 -20.20
N GLU A 125 2.21 -5.20 -21.03
CA GLU A 125 2.32 -3.81 -21.46
C GLU A 125 2.07 -2.86 -20.29
N PHE A 126 2.89 -1.82 -20.20
CA PHE A 126 2.70 -0.75 -19.23
C PHE A 126 1.55 0.15 -19.66
N SER A 127 0.43 0.08 -18.98
CA SER A 127 -0.67 1.02 -19.15
C SER A 127 -0.46 2.29 -18.33
N ILE A 128 -1.05 3.40 -18.77
CA ILE A 128 -1.05 4.66 -18.00
C ILE A 128 -1.67 4.42 -16.60
N ALA A 129 -2.70 3.59 -16.51
CA ALA A 129 -3.34 3.24 -15.24
C ALA A 129 -2.38 2.61 -14.24
N THR A 130 -1.36 1.87 -14.70
CA THR A 130 -0.31 1.27 -13.86
C THR A 130 0.46 2.31 -13.05
N PHE A 131 0.58 3.54 -13.54
CA PHE A 131 1.35 4.61 -12.88
C PHE A 131 0.47 5.64 -12.18
N VAL A 132 -0.76 5.85 -12.61
CA VAL A 132 -1.65 6.89 -12.06
C VAL A 132 -1.95 6.66 -10.59
N ILE A 133 -2.35 5.46 -10.20
CA ILE A 133 -2.68 5.14 -8.81
C ILE A 133 -1.44 5.26 -7.90
N PRO A 134 -0.28 4.65 -8.23
CA PRO A 134 0.94 4.86 -7.47
C PRO A 134 1.35 6.32 -7.33
N ALA A 135 1.20 7.13 -8.39
CA ALA A 135 1.51 8.56 -8.35
C ALA A 135 0.59 9.33 -7.40
N ILE A 136 -0.71 9.04 -7.38
CA ILE A 136 -1.66 9.63 -6.42
C ILE A 136 -1.27 9.29 -4.99
N ILE A 137 -0.96 8.02 -4.70
CA ILE A 137 -0.53 7.59 -3.37
C ILE A 137 0.79 8.26 -2.97
N ALA A 138 1.76 8.36 -3.88
CA ALA A 138 3.02 9.08 -3.63
C ALA A 138 2.77 10.56 -3.29
N GLY A 139 1.86 11.22 -4.02
CA GLY A 139 1.44 12.59 -3.73
C GLY A 139 0.81 12.75 -2.35
N LEU A 140 -0.07 11.81 -1.96
CA LEU A 140 -0.69 11.80 -0.63
C LEU A 140 0.35 11.56 0.48
N LEU A 141 1.33 10.68 0.26
CA LEU A 141 2.42 10.42 1.20
C LEU A 141 3.34 11.65 1.37
N ALA A 142 3.69 12.30 0.27
CA ALA A 142 4.46 13.54 0.29
C ALA A 142 3.69 14.63 1.06
N TRP A 143 2.40 14.79 0.79
CA TRP A 143 1.55 15.74 1.51
C TRP A 143 1.43 15.41 3.00
N LEU A 144 1.25 14.14 3.34
CA LEU A 144 1.23 13.65 4.72
C LEU A 144 2.52 14.05 5.46
N TYR A 145 3.68 13.77 4.85
CA TYR A 145 4.99 14.06 5.44
C TYR A 145 5.26 15.56 5.60
N VAL A 146 4.97 16.36 4.56
CA VAL A 146 5.11 17.82 4.64
C VAL A 146 4.20 18.44 5.71
N THR A 147 2.96 17.94 5.82
CA THR A 147 2.03 18.39 6.86
C THR A 147 2.51 18.02 8.25
N TYR A 148 3.07 16.82 8.42
CA TYR A 148 3.71 16.39 9.67
C TYR A 148 4.89 17.30 10.03
N GLN A 149 5.77 17.63 9.08
CA GLN A 149 6.90 18.53 9.34
C GLN A 149 6.44 19.91 9.81
N LYS A 150 5.42 20.48 9.18
CA LYS A 150 4.83 21.75 9.61
C LYS A 150 4.26 21.65 11.03
N TRP A 151 3.58 20.57 11.34
CA TRP A 151 3.07 20.30 12.69
C TRP A 151 4.20 20.19 13.71
N ALA A 152 5.24 19.41 13.41
CA ALA A 152 6.40 19.26 14.29
C ALA A 152 7.09 20.60 14.57
N GLN A 153 7.26 21.46 13.55
CA GLN A 153 7.82 22.80 13.72
C GLN A 153 6.99 23.69 14.65
N GLU A 154 5.66 23.64 14.57
CA GLU A 154 4.79 24.43 15.47
C GLU A 154 4.80 23.90 16.92
N VAL A 155 5.00 22.61 17.12
CA VAL A 155 5.14 22.00 18.44
C VAL A 155 6.50 22.34 19.07
N VAL A 156 7.58 22.33 18.29
CA VAL A 156 8.96 22.62 18.78
C VAL A 156 9.14 24.11 19.11
N LYS A 157 8.36 25.03 18.56
CA LYS A 157 8.36 26.45 18.96
C LYS A 157 7.84 26.70 20.39
N ARG A 158 7.67 25.61 21.16
CA ARG A 158 7.46 25.67 22.62
C ARG A 158 8.76 25.94 23.36
#